data_4e032462a6f3e714e79ae06075b77892
#
_entry.id   4e032462a6f3e714e79ae06075b77892
#
_cell.length_a   1.000
_cell.length_b   1.000
_cell.length_c   1.000
_cell.angle_alpha   90.00
_cell.angle_beta   90.00
_cell.angle_gamma   90.00
#
_symmetry.space_group_name_H-M   'P 1'
#
loop_
_entity.id
_entity.type
_entity.pdbx_description
1 polymer ?
#
loop_
_entity_poly.entity_id
_entity_poly.type
_entity_poly.pdbx_seq_one_letter_code
_entity_poly.pdbx_strand_id
1 'polypeptide(L)'
;MTIDEATRKFIDSLKQTCGSFGLGNDGNEYKIIIQVFLYKYFNDKFGYEAKRTSRFGERLRKAERWDEEYDKFTEDEMLDLFDFLPAGTPRLRPQHTISHLYNAQGQSDISTLFDATLIDIADLNADVFSVVTDSGSKLTIFEGVANLLSDTKKRDQFVRSLLRYIADPDANFEAIFEEKYDFFSTMFEYLIKDYNKDGGGKYAEYYTPRSIALIMARLLVGDAKDLRNIECYDPSAGTGTLLMALAHTIGEDRCTMFSQDVSQKSSLMLRLNLILNNLPSSIQNVVQGNTLLNPGHKNSDGTLKKFDFIVSNPPFKLDFPDIRDTIAKDSVRFWAGVPNSPKKVNPEKPAMKIFLCFIQHMINSLKDGIGRGAIVVPTGFITNKQSIEKKILKKIVDEKIVYGCISMPSNVFASTNTNVSVLFLDKSKKHEKVILIDASQLGEEYKDGNNQRTRLRQDEIDLIVNTFVKSEEVDEFSAVVTYDEIKAKGYTLGAGQYFDIKIEHVDISQEEFSSTISSYMSNINSMQKESDLLTEEMNKLITKIEL
;
A
#
# COMPACT_ATOMS: atom_id res chain seq x y z
N MET A 1 13.09 22.80 -15.11
CA MET A 1 12.92 21.84 -14.00
C MET A 1 11.56 21.19 -14.22
N THR A 2 11.49 19.88 -14.27
CA THR A 2 10.20 19.18 -14.36
C THR A 2 9.44 19.32 -13.03
N ILE A 3 8.12 19.15 -13.06
CA ILE A 3 7.28 19.19 -11.85
C ILE A 3 7.77 18.17 -10.81
N ASP A 4 8.16 16.99 -11.27
CA ASP A 4 8.72 15.92 -10.44
C ASP A 4 10.02 16.35 -9.73
N GLU A 5 10.94 16.98 -10.46
CA GLU A 5 12.17 17.52 -9.88
C GLU A 5 11.92 18.64 -8.86
N ALA A 6 10.96 19.54 -9.16
CA ALA A 6 10.59 20.63 -8.24
C ALA A 6 10.01 20.08 -6.94
N THR A 7 9.11 19.10 -7.02
CA THR A 7 8.48 18.49 -5.85
C THR A 7 9.48 17.69 -5.01
N ARG A 8 10.37 16.94 -5.65
CA ARG A 8 11.47 16.24 -4.91
C ARG A 8 12.37 17.22 -4.20
N LYS A 9 12.79 18.29 -4.88
CA LYS A 9 13.61 19.36 -4.29
C LYS A 9 12.90 19.97 -3.07
N PHE A 10 11.60 20.22 -3.17
CA PHE A 10 10.80 20.73 -2.05
C PHE A 10 10.82 19.76 -0.85
N ILE A 11 10.55 18.48 -1.06
CA ILE A 11 10.58 17.46 -0.02
C ILE A 11 11.97 17.37 0.63
N ASP A 12 13.04 17.36 -0.19
CA ASP A 12 14.42 17.30 0.31
C ASP A 12 14.80 18.53 1.13
N SER A 13 14.29 19.71 0.76
CA SER A 13 14.47 20.95 1.54
C SER A 13 13.79 20.86 2.91
N LEU A 14 12.61 20.24 3.00
CA LEU A 14 11.95 19.99 4.27
C LEU A 14 12.74 19.00 5.14
N LYS A 15 13.24 17.90 4.55
CA LYS A 15 14.11 16.93 5.23
C LYS A 15 15.38 17.58 5.77
N GLN A 16 16.04 18.39 4.95
CA GLN A 16 17.23 19.13 5.36
C GLN A 16 16.94 20.10 6.51
N THR A 17 15.78 20.74 6.48
CA THR A 17 15.33 21.60 7.59
C THR A 17 15.16 20.79 8.87
N CYS A 18 14.42 19.68 8.82
CA CYS A 18 14.26 18.80 9.98
C CYS A 18 15.62 18.32 10.52
N GLY A 19 16.53 17.90 9.65
CA GLY A 19 17.89 17.49 10.04
C GLY A 19 18.68 18.60 10.72
N SER A 20 18.58 19.85 10.25
CA SER A 20 19.28 21.02 10.81
C SER A 20 18.79 21.38 12.22
N PHE A 21 17.59 20.98 12.59
CA PHE A 21 17.00 21.19 13.91
C PHE A 21 17.03 19.94 14.81
N GLY A 22 17.74 18.89 14.39
CA GLY A 22 17.94 17.67 15.16
C GLY A 22 16.77 16.67 15.09
N LEU A 23 15.88 16.84 14.11
CA LEU A 23 14.73 15.96 13.86
C LEU A 23 15.02 14.93 12.74
N GLY A 24 16.21 14.94 12.13
CA GLY A 24 16.58 14.00 11.07
C GLY A 24 16.56 12.57 11.60
N ASN A 25 15.88 11.67 10.88
CA ASN A 25 15.63 10.29 11.26
C ASN A 25 14.87 10.12 12.59
N ASP A 26 14.27 11.17 13.13
CA ASP A 26 13.39 11.12 14.29
C ASP A 26 11.99 10.63 13.88
N GLY A 27 11.31 9.94 14.77
CA GLY A 27 9.94 9.48 14.53
C GLY A 27 8.92 10.58 14.21
N ASN A 28 9.25 11.85 14.44
CA ASN A 28 8.42 13.01 14.12
C ASN A 28 8.74 13.65 12.76
N GLU A 29 9.91 13.39 12.18
CA GLU A 29 10.31 13.99 10.91
C GLU A 29 9.26 13.78 9.82
N TYR A 30 8.82 12.53 9.63
CA TYR A 30 7.81 12.21 8.61
C TYR A 30 6.47 12.92 8.86
N LYS A 31 6.06 13.08 10.13
CA LYS A 31 4.83 13.80 10.47
C LYS A 31 4.90 15.26 10.03
N ILE A 32 6.02 15.91 10.31
CA ILE A 32 6.27 17.29 9.93
C ILE A 32 6.22 17.44 8.42
N ILE A 33 6.97 16.62 7.70
CA ILE A 33 7.06 16.70 6.23
C ILE A 33 5.69 16.47 5.58
N ILE A 34 4.93 15.47 6.03
CA ILE A 34 3.61 15.20 5.49
C ILE A 34 2.66 16.36 5.75
N GLN A 35 2.63 16.90 6.97
CA GLN A 35 1.72 17.98 7.29
C GLN A 35 2.06 19.27 6.55
N VAL A 36 3.34 19.60 6.44
CA VAL A 36 3.80 20.78 5.67
C VAL A 36 3.53 20.61 4.18
N PHE A 37 3.79 19.40 3.63
CA PHE A 37 3.45 19.07 2.25
C PHE A 37 1.95 19.19 2.00
N LEU A 38 1.14 18.63 2.89
CA LEU A 38 -0.32 18.66 2.78
C LEU A 38 -0.87 20.09 2.92
N TYR A 39 -0.30 20.91 3.80
CA TYR A 39 -0.67 22.32 3.91
C TYR A 39 -0.36 23.08 2.62
N LYS A 40 0.82 22.86 2.02
CA LYS A 40 1.16 23.42 0.71
C LYS A 40 0.17 22.96 -0.36
N TYR A 41 -0.15 21.67 -0.40
CA TYR A 41 -1.15 21.12 -1.31
C TYR A 41 -2.53 21.79 -1.12
N PHE A 42 -2.99 21.93 0.12
CA PHE A 42 -4.27 22.57 0.43
C PHE A 42 -4.32 24.02 -0.07
N ASN A 43 -3.25 24.78 0.19
CA ASN A 43 -3.14 26.16 -0.25
C ASN A 43 -3.22 26.28 -1.77
N ASP A 44 -2.42 25.49 -2.48
CA ASP A 44 -2.34 25.57 -3.93
C ASP A 44 -3.62 25.02 -4.61
N LYS A 45 -4.21 23.94 -4.04
CA LYS A 45 -5.48 23.38 -4.53
C LYS A 45 -6.64 24.36 -4.34
N PHE A 46 -6.72 25.00 -3.18
CA PHE A 46 -7.72 26.03 -2.93
C PHE A 46 -7.59 27.17 -3.94
N GLY A 47 -6.38 27.73 -4.12
CA GLY A 47 -6.14 28.80 -5.08
C GLY A 47 -6.46 28.41 -6.53
N TYR A 48 -6.10 27.19 -6.93
CA TYR A 48 -6.41 26.63 -8.24
C TYR A 48 -7.93 26.55 -8.50
N GLU A 49 -8.70 26.00 -7.55
CA GLU A 49 -10.16 25.88 -7.68
C GLU A 49 -10.86 27.25 -7.55
N ALA A 50 -10.43 28.09 -6.60
CA ALA A 50 -11.00 29.41 -6.41
C ALA A 50 -10.91 30.28 -7.69
N LYS A 51 -9.77 30.21 -8.40
CA LYS A 51 -9.57 30.88 -9.70
C LYS A 51 -10.49 30.35 -10.81
N ARG A 52 -11.10 29.19 -10.65
CA ARG A 52 -11.99 28.53 -11.62
C ARG A 52 -13.48 28.73 -11.33
N THR A 53 -13.82 29.28 -10.17
CA THR A 53 -15.22 29.57 -9.83
C THR A 53 -15.85 30.59 -10.77
N SER A 54 -17.15 30.43 -11.05
CA SER A 54 -17.87 31.31 -11.96
C SER A 54 -18.02 32.75 -11.43
N ARG A 55 -18.11 32.91 -10.11
CA ARG A 55 -18.37 34.22 -9.48
C ARG A 55 -17.09 35.00 -9.17
N PHE A 56 -16.08 34.35 -8.62
CA PHE A 56 -14.87 35.00 -8.09
C PHE A 56 -13.62 34.75 -8.95
N GLY A 57 -13.64 33.73 -9.80
CA GLY A 57 -12.47 33.27 -10.52
C GLY A 57 -11.85 34.33 -11.45
N GLU A 58 -12.65 35.18 -12.09
CA GLU A 58 -12.13 36.26 -12.94
C GLU A 58 -11.37 37.30 -12.12
N ARG A 59 -11.89 37.70 -10.96
CA ARG A 59 -11.24 38.63 -10.04
C ARG A 59 -9.89 38.10 -9.54
N LEU A 60 -9.86 36.82 -9.13
CA LEU A 60 -8.64 36.19 -8.62
C LEU A 60 -7.58 35.94 -9.74
N ARG A 61 -8.01 35.63 -10.98
CA ARG A 61 -7.06 35.45 -12.12
C ARG A 61 -6.46 36.73 -12.63
N LYS A 62 -7.17 37.87 -12.52
CA LYS A 62 -6.67 39.19 -12.96
C LYS A 62 -5.71 39.81 -11.97
N ALA A 63 -5.70 39.36 -10.72
CA ALA A 63 -4.77 39.84 -9.71
C ALA A 63 -3.35 39.34 -10.02
N GLU A 64 -2.35 40.13 -9.72
CA GLU A 64 -0.93 39.72 -9.79
C GLU A 64 -0.67 38.52 -8.89
N ARG A 65 -1.29 38.53 -7.72
CA ARG A 65 -1.29 37.42 -6.75
C ARG A 65 -2.71 37.17 -6.26
N TRP A 66 -3.21 35.95 -6.49
CA TRP A 66 -4.57 35.55 -6.12
C TRP A 66 -4.81 35.59 -4.60
N ASP A 67 -3.81 35.23 -3.82
CA ASP A 67 -3.86 35.17 -2.36
C ASP A 67 -3.93 36.56 -1.72
N GLU A 68 -3.19 37.55 -2.25
CA GLU A 68 -3.30 38.96 -1.84
C GLU A 68 -4.64 39.59 -2.20
N GLU A 69 -5.24 39.14 -3.29
CA GLU A 69 -6.59 39.58 -3.64
C GLU A 69 -7.65 38.91 -2.76
N TYR A 70 -7.42 37.65 -2.42
CA TYR A 70 -8.28 36.90 -1.49
C TYR A 70 -8.26 37.49 -0.07
N ASP A 71 -7.14 38.01 0.41
CA ASP A 71 -7.04 38.72 1.69
C ASP A 71 -7.98 39.94 1.80
N LYS A 72 -8.48 40.45 0.67
CA LYS A 72 -9.43 41.60 0.62
C LYS A 72 -10.90 41.16 0.66
N PHE A 73 -11.18 39.86 0.65
CA PHE A 73 -12.55 39.36 0.67
C PHE A 73 -13.21 39.66 2.01
N THR A 74 -14.46 40.08 1.96
CA THR A 74 -15.33 40.12 3.15
C THR A 74 -15.68 38.70 3.61
N GLU A 75 -16.17 38.57 4.84
CA GLU A 75 -16.61 37.28 5.35
C GLU A 75 -17.73 36.66 4.49
N ASP A 76 -18.66 37.48 4.01
CA ASP A 76 -19.75 37.04 3.11
C ASP A 76 -19.19 36.56 1.75
N GLU A 77 -18.24 37.28 1.15
CA GLU A 77 -17.59 36.87 -0.10
C GLU A 77 -16.81 35.57 0.09
N MET A 78 -16.16 35.38 1.22
CA MET A 78 -15.45 34.15 1.54
C MET A 78 -16.40 32.96 1.67
N LEU A 79 -17.51 33.11 2.41
CA LEU A 79 -18.51 32.06 2.55
C LEU A 79 -19.15 31.71 1.21
N ASP A 80 -19.52 32.73 0.43
CA ASP A 80 -20.02 32.55 -0.93
C ASP A 80 -18.99 31.78 -1.81
N LEU A 81 -17.70 32.11 -1.71
CA LEU A 81 -16.67 31.39 -2.46
C LEU A 81 -16.66 29.91 -2.10
N PHE A 82 -16.80 29.54 -0.82
CA PHE A 82 -16.84 28.15 -0.37
C PHE A 82 -17.99 27.36 -1.01
N ASP A 83 -19.15 27.99 -1.21
CA ASP A 83 -20.31 27.37 -1.85
C ASP A 83 -20.11 27.12 -3.36
N PHE A 84 -19.23 27.88 -4.00
CA PHE A 84 -18.88 27.71 -5.41
C PHE A 84 -17.71 26.74 -5.66
N LEU A 85 -16.99 26.29 -4.61
CA LEU A 85 -15.91 25.34 -4.75
C LEU A 85 -16.43 23.93 -5.08
N PRO A 86 -15.73 23.16 -5.91
CA PRO A 86 -16.03 21.73 -6.09
C PRO A 86 -16.03 20.99 -4.77
N ALA A 87 -16.93 20.00 -4.62
CA ALA A 87 -16.99 19.15 -3.44
C ALA A 87 -15.62 18.50 -3.16
N GLY A 88 -15.18 18.54 -1.91
CA GLY A 88 -13.90 17.99 -1.47
C GLY A 88 -12.69 18.92 -1.70
N THR A 89 -12.91 20.14 -2.20
CA THR A 89 -11.86 21.17 -2.20
C THR A 89 -11.59 21.63 -0.76
N PRO A 90 -10.32 21.70 -0.33
CA PRO A 90 -9.99 22.28 0.98
C PRO A 90 -10.49 23.72 1.08
N ARG A 91 -11.07 24.09 2.20
CA ARG A 91 -11.48 25.46 2.50
C ARG A 91 -10.38 26.15 3.30
N LEU A 92 -10.01 27.34 2.91
CA LEU A 92 -9.04 28.18 3.62
C LEU A 92 -9.64 29.57 3.84
N ARG A 93 -9.46 30.12 5.04
CA ARG A 93 -9.70 31.55 5.28
C ARG A 93 -8.53 32.38 4.79
N PRO A 94 -8.65 33.68 4.54
CA PRO A 94 -7.54 34.52 4.13
C PRO A 94 -6.28 34.36 5.01
N GLN A 95 -6.43 34.39 6.34
CA GLN A 95 -5.32 34.21 7.27
C GLN A 95 -4.67 32.82 7.23
N HIS A 96 -5.26 31.85 6.55
CA HIS A 96 -4.70 30.50 6.40
C HIS A 96 -3.77 30.36 5.20
N THR A 97 -3.71 31.39 4.33
CA THR A 97 -2.85 31.32 3.15
C THR A 97 -1.37 31.33 3.50
N ILE A 98 -0.56 30.67 2.68
CA ILE A 98 0.90 30.61 2.90
C ILE A 98 1.51 32.01 2.86
N SER A 99 1.04 32.87 1.97
CA SER A 99 1.51 34.26 1.86
C SER A 99 1.20 35.07 3.12
N HIS A 100 0.01 34.90 3.72
CA HIS A 100 -0.33 35.57 4.97
C HIS A 100 0.66 35.20 6.07
N LEU A 101 0.92 33.89 6.29
CA LEU A 101 1.91 33.44 7.28
C LEU A 101 3.33 33.86 6.94
N TYR A 102 3.70 33.86 5.66
CA TYR A 102 5.02 34.31 5.24
C TYR A 102 5.24 35.80 5.52
N ASN A 103 4.24 36.64 5.28
CA ASN A 103 4.27 38.06 5.62
C ASN A 103 4.33 38.30 7.14
N ALA A 104 3.73 37.40 7.93
CA ALA A 104 3.74 37.45 9.38
C ALA A 104 5.03 36.88 10.02
N GLN A 105 5.97 36.32 9.25
CA GLN A 105 7.16 35.62 9.77
C GLN A 105 8.08 36.46 10.68
N GLY A 106 8.00 37.79 10.61
CA GLY A 106 8.75 38.72 11.47
C GLY A 106 8.20 38.84 12.89
N GLN A 107 7.01 38.33 13.18
CA GLN A 107 6.39 38.38 14.49
C GLN A 107 7.14 37.47 15.49
N SER A 108 7.17 37.86 16.77
CA SER A 108 7.48 36.93 17.86
C SER A 108 6.34 35.90 17.92
N ASP A 109 6.61 34.64 18.25
CA ASP A 109 5.63 33.56 18.37
C ASP A 109 5.02 33.06 17.04
N ILE A 110 5.72 33.24 15.91
CA ILE A 110 5.28 32.70 14.63
C ILE A 110 5.04 31.17 14.67
N SER A 111 5.72 30.45 15.54
CA SER A 111 5.51 29.01 15.72
C SER A 111 4.13 28.69 16.32
N THR A 112 3.67 29.49 17.25
CA THR A 112 2.32 29.36 17.82
C THR A 112 1.25 29.72 16.78
N LEU A 113 1.47 30.79 16.02
CA LEU A 113 0.56 31.17 14.93
C LEU A 113 0.46 30.08 13.86
N PHE A 114 1.59 29.49 13.46
CA PHE A 114 1.64 28.42 12.46
C PHE A 114 0.86 27.19 12.93
N ASP A 115 1.10 26.71 14.15
CA ASP A 115 0.39 25.57 14.72
C ASP A 115 -1.12 25.85 14.87
N ALA A 116 -1.50 27.05 15.32
CA ALA A 116 -2.90 27.46 15.41
C ALA A 116 -3.58 27.50 14.02
N THR A 117 -2.88 27.97 13.00
CA THR A 117 -3.39 27.97 11.62
C THR A 117 -3.65 26.55 11.13
N LEU A 118 -2.75 25.61 11.34
CA LEU A 118 -2.95 24.21 10.94
C LEU A 118 -4.17 23.61 11.63
N ILE A 119 -4.34 23.87 12.92
CA ILE A 119 -5.49 23.38 13.70
C ILE A 119 -6.80 24.01 13.20
N ASP A 120 -6.83 25.32 12.94
CA ASP A 120 -8.03 26.01 12.44
C ASP A 120 -8.40 25.51 11.01
N ILE A 121 -7.42 25.24 10.15
CA ILE A 121 -7.66 24.59 8.84
C ILE A 121 -8.27 23.20 9.05
N ALA A 122 -7.77 22.41 9.99
CA ALA A 122 -8.29 21.08 10.28
C ALA A 122 -9.75 21.13 10.76
N ASP A 123 -10.07 22.08 11.66
CA ASP A 123 -11.42 22.26 12.20
C ASP A 123 -12.41 22.76 11.11
N LEU A 124 -11.99 23.71 10.29
CA LEU A 124 -12.78 24.24 9.17
C LEU A 124 -13.16 23.15 8.13
N ASN A 125 -12.33 22.14 8.01
CA ASN A 125 -12.46 21.07 7.03
C ASN A 125 -12.79 19.71 7.67
N ALA A 126 -13.20 19.67 8.92
CA ALA A 126 -13.40 18.43 9.66
C ALA A 126 -14.54 17.56 9.10
N ASP A 127 -15.50 18.16 8.41
CA ASP A 127 -16.60 17.48 7.72
C ASP A 127 -16.12 16.59 6.56
N VAL A 128 -15.03 16.96 5.91
CA VAL A 128 -14.48 16.24 4.74
C VAL A 128 -13.24 15.42 5.11
N PHE A 129 -12.32 15.99 5.90
CA PHE A 129 -10.97 15.43 6.07
C PHE A 129 -10.70 14.77 7.44
N SER A 130 -11.67 14.71 8.35
CA SER A 130 -11.51 13.93 9.57
C SER A 130 -11.77 12.43 9.32
N VAL A 131 -11.12 11.57 10.12
CA VAL A 131 -11.39 10.13 10.13
C VAL A 131 -11.81 9.67 11.51
N VAL A 132 -12.34 8.46 11.60
CA VAL A 132 -12.84 7.88 12.84
C VAL A 132 -11.99 6.67 13.22
N THR A 133 -11.70 6.53 14.51
CA THR A 133 -11.12 5.29 15.05
C THR A 133 -12.21 4.24 15.19
N ASP A 134 -11.82 2.98 15.38
CA ASP A 134 -12.75 1.88 15.68
C ASP A 134 -13.50 2.07 17.04
N SER A 135 -12.98 2.94 17.91
CA SER A 135 -13.62 3.39 19.15
C SER A 135 -14.54 4.61 19.00
N GLY A 136 -14.65 5.17 17.79
CA GLY A 136 -15.49 6.33 17.49
C GLY A 136 -14.85 7.70 17.73
N SER A 137 -13.57 7.77 18.11
CA SER A 137 -12.85 9.03 18.26
C SER A 137 -12.51 9.64 16.90
N LYS A 138 -12.63 10.97 16.75
CA LYS A 138 -12.24 11.67 15.51
C LYS A 138 -10.75 12.00 15.53
N LEU A 139 -10.08 11.79 14.40
CA LEU A 139 -8.70 12.19 14.14
C LEU A 139 -8.70 13.31 13.10
N THR A 140 -8.13 14.43 13.43
CA THR A 140 -7.99 15.61 12.56
C THR A 140 -6.92 15.36 11.48
N ILE A 141 -6.95 16.19 10.42
CA ILE A 141 -5.98 16.08 9.30
C ILE A 141 -4.65 16.76 9.67
N PHE A 142 -4.68 17.80 10.48
CA PHE A 142 -3.51 18.54 10.95
C PHE A 142 -3.39 18.52 12.47
N GLU A 143 -2.14 18.54 12.92
CA GLU A 143 -1.71 18.72 14.30
C GLU A 143 -0.66 19.84 14.33
N GLY A 144 -0.29 20.34 15.52
CA GLY A 144 0.78 21.32 15.64
C GLY A 144 2.14 20.73 15.29
N VAL A 145 2.83 21.34 14.35
CA VAL A 145 4.13 20.91 13.81
C VAL A 145 5.29 21.43 14.65
N ALA A 146 5.24 22.71 15.05
CA ALA A 146 6.30 23.34 15.84
C ALA A 146 6.46 22.69 17.23
N ASN A 147 5.36 22.18 17.79
CA ASN A 147 5.35 21.48 19.07
C ASN A 147 6.12 20.15 19.06
N LEU A 148 6.37 19.56 17.89
CA LEU A 148 7.18 18.35 17.73
C LEU A 148 8.68 18.62 17.95
N LEU A 149 9.12 19.90 17.84
CA LEU A 149 10.48 20.30 18.21
C LEU A 149 10.57 20.52 19.72
N SER A 150 11.36 19.71 20.39
CA SER A 150 11.53 19.74 21.85
C SER A 150 12.15 21.08 22.36
N ASP A 151 13.08 21.66 21.60
CA ASP A 151 13.72 22.94 21.91
C ASP A 151 12.79 24.12 21.60
N THR A 152 12.06 24.56 22.61
CA THR A 152 11.06 25.64 22.48
C THR A 152 11.66 26.96 21.97
N LYS A 153 12.95 27.25 22.28
CA LYS A 153 13.63 28.50 21.87
C LYS A 153 13.93 28.52 20.36
N LYS A 154 13.96 27.36 19.71
CA LYS A 154 14.22 27.22 18.27
C LYS A 154 12.97 27.11 17.43
N ARG A 155 11.77 26.98 18.00
CA ARG A 155 10.52 26.76 17.30
C ARG A 155 10.22 27.82 16.25
N ASP A 156 10.38 29.10 16.62
CA ASP A 156 10.15 30.19 15.67
C ASP A 156 11.13 30.18 14.50
N GLN A 157 12.41 29.89 14.77
CA GLN A 157 13.41 29.76 13.71
C GLN A 157 13.11 28.56 12.81
N PHE A 158 12.68 27.47 13.38
CA PHE A 158 12.26 26.26 12.65
C PHE A 158 11.10 26.57 11.71
N VAL A 159 10.04 27.21 12.20
CA VAL A 159 8.86 27.57 11.39
C VAL A 159 9.23 28.56 10.28
N ARG A 160 10.07 29.59 10.56
CA ARG A 160 10.57 30.49 9.52
C ARG A 160 11.32 29.75 8.41
N SER A 161 12.08 28.72 8.78
CA SER A 161 12.78 27.90 7.78
C SER A 161 11.80 27.09 6.93
N LEU A 162 10.74 26.54 7.52
CA LEU A 162 9.66 25.86 6.78
C LEU A 162 8.92 26.83 5.85
N LEU A 163 8.49 28.00 6.38
CA LEU A 163 7.77 29.02 5.62
C LEU A 163 8.54 29.48 4.39
N ARG A 164 9.86 29.61 4.48
CA ARG A 164 10.71 29.97 3.35
C ARG A 164 10.59 29.00 2.18
N TYR A 165 10.51 27.70 2.44
CA TYR A 165 10.41 26.68 1.41
C TYR A 165 8.98 26.51 0.88
N ILE A 166 7.97 26.57 1.76
CA ILE A 166 6.58 26.45 1.30
C ILE A 166 6.07 27.67 0.54
N ALA A 167 6.67 28.84 0.77
CA ALA A 167 6.36 30.07 0.04
C ALA A 167 7.21 30.26 -1.24
N ASP A 168 8.15 29.34 -1.52
CA ASP A 168 8.98 29.41 -2.73
C ASP A 168 8.09 29.30 -3.99
N PRO A 169 8.12 30.28 -4.91
CA PRO A 169 7.33 30.26 -6.14
C PRO A 169 7.64 29.04 -7.04
N ASP A 170 8.87 28.51 -6.98
CA ASP A 170 9.28 27.32 -7.73
C ASP A 170 8.62 26.05 -7.22
N ALA A 171 8.12 26.04 -5.98
CA ALA A 171 7.37 24.95 -5.37
C ALA A 171 5.85 25.09 -5.59
N ASN A 172 5.41 25.35 -6.82
CA ASN A 172 4.00 25.50 -7.16
C ASN A 172 3.39 24.18 -7.64
N PHE A 173 2.30 23.76 -7.01
CA PHE A 173 1.60 22.51 -7.32
C PHE A 173 0.44 22.69 -8.34
N GLU A 174 0.14 23.90 -8.80
CA GLU A 174 -1.00 24.13 -9.70
C GLU A 174 -0.95 23.30 -10.98
N ALA A 175 0.23 23.15 -11.58
CA ALA A 175 0.41 22.37 -12.80
C ALA A 175 0.16 20.85 -12.58
N ILE A 176 0.20 20.39 -11.34
CA ILE A 176 0.01 18.98 -10.97
C ILE A 176 -1.47 18.60 -10.97
N PHE A 177 -2.39 19.55 -10.69
CA PHE A 177 -3.81 19.25 -10.53
C PHE A 177 -4.51 18.79 -11.83
N GLU A 178 -3.85 18.94 -12.96
CA GLU A 178 -4.29 18.41 -14.26
C GLU A 178 -3.67 17.06 -14.58
N GLU A 179 -2.63 16.67 -13.85
CA GLU A 179 -1.95 15.38 -14.01
C GLU A 179 -2.70 14.24 -13.33
N LYS A 180 -2.55 13.04 -13.88
CA LYS A 180 -3.22 11.84 -13.37
C LYS A 180 -2.34 11.07 -12.41
N TYR A 181 -2.94 10.05 -11.81
CA TYR A 181 -2.45 9.05 -10.88
C TYR A 181 -0.93 8.80 -10.80
N ASP A 182 -0.21 8.82 -11.92
CA ASP A 182 1.21 8.44 -11.96
C ASP A 182 2.14 9.40 -11.21
N PHE A 183 1.84 10.70 -11.27
CA PHE A 183 2.62 11.70 -10.56
C PHE A 183 2.50 11.54 -9.04
N PHE A 184 1.28 11.49 -8.52
CA PHE A 184 1.03 11.41 -7.08
C PHE A 184 1.53 10.09 -6.48
N SER A 185 1.39 8.98 -7.20
CA SER A 185 1.92 7.70 -6.79
C SER A 185 3.45 7.75 -6.66
N THR A 186 4.14 8.35 -7.63
CA THR A 186 5.61 8.50 -7.60
C THR A 186 6.08 9.40 -6.46
N MET A 187 5.38 10.51 -6.21
CA MET A 187 5.72 11.41 -5.10
C MET A 187 5.44 10.77 -3.74
N PHE A 188 4.35 10.06 -3.63
CA PHE A 188 4.04 9.31 -2.42
C PHE A 188 5.09 8.23 -2.13
N GLU A 189 5.51 7.47 -3.14
CA GLU A 189 6.62 6.51 -3.00
C GLU A 189 7.92 7.19 -2.57
N TYR A 190 8.22 8.36 -3.12
CA TYR A 190 9.40 9.13 -2.74
C TYR A 190 9.34 9.59 -1.28
N LEU A 191 8.18 10.08 -0.82
CA LEU A 191 7.95 10.49 0.57
C LEU A 191 8.16 9.33 1.56
N ILE A 192 7.67 8.12 1.24
CA ILE A 192 7.73 6.99 2.16
C ILE A 192 9.01 6.16 2.04
N LYS A 193 9.78 6.27 0.94
CA LYS A 193 10.94 5.43 0.67
C LYS A 193 12.01 5.50 1.77
N ASP A 194 12.32 6.69 2.24
CA ASP A 194 13.35 6.88 3.26
C ASP A 194 12.89 6.43 4.64
N TYR A 195 11.61 6.63 4.95
CA TYR A 195 11.03 6.16 6.23
C TYR A 195 10.91 4.64 6.34
N ASN A 196 10.99 3.93 5.22
CA ASN A 196 11.08 2.48 5.19
C ASN A 196 12.49 1.98 5.51
N LYS A 197 13.54 2.77 5.20
CA LYS A 197 14.95 2.40 5.49
C LYS A 197 15.30 2.51 6.97
N ASP A 198 14.86 3.58 7.62
CA ASP A 198 15.30 3.94 8.96
C ASP A 198 14.51 3.22 10.07
N GLY A 199 13.34 2.67 9.77
CA GLY A 199 12.49 1.92 10.70
C GLY A 199 12.87 0.45 10.91
N GLY A 200 14.09 0.02 10.53
CA GLY A 200 14.54 -1.38 10.70
C GLY A 200 13.78 -2.39 9.84
N GLY A 201 13.26 -1.98 8.71
CA GLY A 201 12.53 -2.86 7.77
C GLY A 201 11.08 -3.14 8.15
N LYS A 202 10.63 -2.78 9.34
CA LYS A 202 9.25 -3.05 9.80
C LYS A 202 8.16 -2.33 9.00
N TYR A 203 8.49 -1.22 8.34
CA TYR A 203 7.53 -0.45 7.52
C TYR A 203 7.48 -0.89 6.07
N ALA A 204 8.53 -1.52 5.57
CA ALA A 204 8.54 -2.12 4.24
C ALA A 204 7.58 -3.33 4.14
N GLU A 205 7.18 -3.93 5.26
CA GLU A 205 6.23 -5.04 5.31
C GLU A 205 4.83 -4.66 4.80
N TYR A 206 4.49 -3.37 4.78
CA TYR A 206 3.14 -2.89 4.48
C TYR A 206 3.03 -2.18 3.12
N TYR A 207 4.13 -2.09 2.36
CA TYR A 207 4.10 -1.47 1.05
C TYR A 207 3.88 -2.49 -0.06
N THR A 208 2.82 -2.32 -0.83
CA THR A 208 2.55 -3.16 -2.01
C THR A 208 3.17 -2.53 -3.25
N PRO A 209 4.02 -3.25 -3.99
CA PRO A 209 4.60 -2.75 -5.24
C PRO A 209 3.51 -2.35 -6.24
N ARG A 210 3.73 -1.22 -6.93
CA ARG A 210 2.78 -0.69 -7.92
C ARG A 210 2.43 -1.70 -9.01
N SER A 211 3.40 -2.47 -9.50
CA SER A 211 3.17 -3.51 -10.50
C SER A 211 2.13 -4.54 -10.06
N ILE A 212 2.22 -4.99 -8.80
CA ILE A 212 1.26 -5.94 -8.21
C ILE A 212 -0.11 -5.29 -8.06
N ALA A 213 -0.15 -4.04 -7.59
CA ALA A 213 -1.40 -3.30 -7.44
C ALA A 213 -2.13 -3.10 -8.80
N LEU A 214 -1.39 -2.79 -9.86
CA LEU A 214 -1.93 -2.65 -11.22
C LEU A 214 -2.46 -3.97 -11.76
N ILE A 215 -1.72 -5.08 -11.60
CA ILE A 215 -2.18 -6.41 -12.01
C ILE A 215 -3.47 -6.75 -11.29
N MET A 216 -3.51 -6.62 -9.97
CA MET A 216 -4.71 -6.90 -9.17
C MET A 216 -5.90 -6.06 -9.62
N ALA A 217 -5.73 -4.76 -9.79
CA ALA A 217 -6.80 -3.84 -10.19
C ALA A 217 -7.32 -4.16 -11.60
N ARG A 218 -6.43 -4.29 -12.58
CA ARG A 218 -6.81 -4.58 -13.97
C ARG A 218 -7.56 -5.91 -14.10
N LEU A 219 -7.16 -6.95 -13.37
CA LEU A 219 -7.81 -8.25 -13.40
C LEU A 219 -9.14 -8.30 -12.63
N LEU A 220 -9.28 -7.53 -11.56
CA LEU A 220 -10.56 -7.43 -10.84
C LEU A 220 -11.60 -6.64 -11.63
N VAL A 221 -11.21 -5.51 -12.21
CA VAL A 221 -12.10 -4.65 -12.99
C VAL A 221 -12.43 -5.31 -14.34
N GLY A 222 -11.42 -5.89 -15.01
CA GLY A 222 -11.56 -6.50 -16.34
C GLY A 222 -12.02 -5.47 -17.38
N ASP A 223 -12.80 -5.93 -18.36
CA ASP A 223 -13.30 -5.10 -19.47
C ASP A 223 -14.60 -4.34 -19.15
N ALA A 224 -15.00 -4.26 -17.89
CA ALA A 224 -16.25 -3.61 -17.49
C ALA A 224 -16.20 -2.09 -17.72
N LYS A 225 -16.90 -1.60 -18.75
CA LYS A 225 -16.84 -0.19 -19.20
C LYS A 225 -17.77 0.78 -18.44
N ASP A 226 -18.85 0.27 -17.84
CA ASP A 226 -19.92 1.09 -17.25
C ASP A 226 -20.07 0.91 -15.74
N LEU A 227 -18.96 0.68 -15.05
CA LEU A 227 -18.95 0.58 -13.60
C LEU A 227 -19.33 1.94 -12.98
N ARG A 228 -20.30 1.95 -12.05
CA ARG A 228 -20.72 3.15 -11.31
C ARG A 228 -21.10 2.78 -9.88
N ASN A 229 -20.88 3.68 -8.95
CA ASN A 229 -21.19 3.51 -7.53
C ASN A 229 -20.53 2.24 -6.94
N ILE A 230 -19.31 1.94 -7.38
CA ILE A 230 -18.56 0.76 -6.95
C ILE A 230 -17.97 1.00 -5.57
N GLU A 231 -18.22 0.09 -4.66
CA GLU A 231 -17.66 0.11 -3.31
C GLU A 231 -16.46 -0.83 -3.24
N CYS A 232 -15.27 -0.26 -3.03
CA CYS A 232 -14.01 -0.97 -2.92
C CYS A 232 -13.54 -1.00 -1.47
N TYR A 233 -12.96 -2.11 -1.01
CA TYR A 233 -12.51 -2.27 0.37
C TYR A 233 -11.14 -2.91 0.46
N ASP A 234 -10.33 -2.41 1.41
CA ASP A 234 -9.09 -3.07 1.85
C ASP A 234 -9.08 -3.21 3.39
N PRO A 235 -9.16 -4.44 3.93
CA PRO A 235 -9.15 -4.71 5.35
C PRO A 235 -7.79 -4.58 6.05
N SER A 236 -6.73 -4.36 5.29
CA SER A 236 -5.33 -4.18 5.74
C SER A 236 -4.64 -3.12 4.88
N ALA A 237 -5.28 -1.95 4.80
CA ALA A 237 -5.09 -1.00 3.72
C ALA A 237 -3.68 -0.40 3.63
N GLY A 238 -2.90 -0.42 4.71
CA GLY A 238 -1.59 0.18 4.74
C GLY A 238 -1.65 1.64 4.27
N THR A 239 -0.85 1.98 3.28
CA THR A 239 -0.82 3.31 2.67
C THR A 239 -1.85 3.51 1.55
N GLY A 240 -2.66 2.48 1.22
CA GLY A 240 -3.74 2.55 0.24
C GLY A 240 -3.35 2.32 -1.22
N THR A 241 -2.15 1.84 -1.52
CA THR A 241 -1.68 1.63 -2.90
C THR A 241 -2.62 0.73 -3.72
N LEU A 242 -3.16 -0.33 -3.12
CA LEU A 242 -4.14 -1.21 -3.80
C LEU A 242 -5.45 -0.50 -4.11
N LEU A 243 -5.96 0.31 -3.17
CA LEU A 243 -7.19 1.08 -3.37
C LEU A 243 -7.03 2.15 -4.44
N MET A 244 -5.87 2.83 -4.48
CA MET A 244 -5.60 3.83 -5.54
C MET A 244 -5.53 3.18 -6.92
N ALA A 245 -4.89 2.01 -7.03
CA ALA A 245 -4.87 1.28 -8.29
C ALA A 245 -6.28 0.87 -8.77
N LEU A 246 -7.16 0.46 -7.86
CA LEU A 246 -8.57 0.21 -8.17
C LEU A 246 -9.30 1.48 -8.62
N ALA A 247 -9.17 2.58 -7.85
CA ALA A 247 -9.82 3.84 -8.16
C ALA A 247 -9.44 4.34 -9.54
N HIS A 248 -8.14 4.31 -9.86
CA HIS A 248 -7.64 4.71 -11.17
C HIS A 248 -8.17 3.81 -12.31
N THR A 249 -8.27 2.50 -12.06
CA THR A 249 -8.74 1.56 -13.09
C THR A 249 -10.25 1.67 -13.34
N ILE A 250 -11.05 1.97 -12.29
CA ILE A 250 -12.50 2.14 -12.37
C ILE A 250 -12.88 3.54 -12.85
N GLY A 251 -12.13 4.56 -12.41
CA GLY A 251 -12.43 5.98 -12.47
C GLY A 251 -12.80 6.52 -11.09
N GLU A 252 -12.12 7.56 -10.64
CA GLU A 252 -12.21 8.13 -9.29
C GLU A 252 -13.61 8.64 -8.95
N ASP A 253 -14.36 9.12 -9.95
CA ASP A 253 -15.74 9.58 -9.86
C ASP A 253 -16.80 8.45 -9.86
N ARG A 254 -16.37 7.19 -10.04
CA ARG A 254 -17.26 6.02 -10.20
C ARG A 254 -17.20 5.05 -9.02
N CYS A 255 -16.32 5.29 -8.06
CA CYS A 255 -16.09 4.39 -6.95
C CYS A 255 -15.91 5.11 -5.62
N THR A 256 -16.17 4.38 -4.55
CA THR A 256 -15.95 4.83 -3.17
C THR A 256 -15.02 3.83 -2.48
N MET A 257 -13.97 4.36 -1.85
CA MET A 257 -12.98 3.56 -1.13
C MET A 257 -13.35 3.43 0.33
N PHE A 258 -13.24 2.21 0.85
CA PHE A 258 -13.37 1.85 2.25
C PHE A 258 -12.08 1.20 2.70
N SER A 259 -11.61 1.50 3.89
CA SER A 259 -10.35 0.98 4.38
C SER A 259 -10.35 0.78 5.88
N GLN A 260 -9.56 -0.19 6.34
CA GLN A 260 -9.25 -0.32 7.75
C GLN A 260 -7.80 -0.77 7.92
N ASP A 261 -7.11 -0.15 8.87
CA ASP A 261 -5.75 -0.52 9.25
C ASP A 261 -5.50 -0.19 10.72
N VAL A 262 -4.72 -1.02 11.41
CA VAL A 262 -4.38 -0.82 12.82
C VAL A 262 -3.38 0.32 13.03
N SER A 263 -2.58 0.62 12.02
CA SER A 263 -1.49 1.59 12.08
C SER A 263 -2.01 3.02 11.91
N GLN A 264 -1.80 3.85 12.93
CA GLN A 264 -2.09 5.30 12.84
C GLN A 264 -1.28 5.98 11.73
N LYS A 265 0.00 5.58 11.58
CA LYS A 265 0.87 6.11 10.52
C LYS A 265 0.33 5.76 9.14
N SER A 266 -0.06 4.51 8.92
CA SER A 266 -0.66 4.06 7.65
C SER A 266 -1.95 4.80 7.35
N SER A 267 -2.82 5.02 8.34
CA SER A 267 -4.06 5.78 8.17
C SER A 267 -3.82 7.24 7.77
N LEU A 268 -2.78 7.89 8.33
CA LEU A 268 -2.39 9.23 7.92
C LEU A 268 -1.90 9.27 6.46
N MET A 269 -1.05 8.32 6.09
CA MET A 269 -0.54 8.19 4.72
C MET A 269 -1.65 7.89 3.71
N LEU A 270 -2.58 7.02 4.09
CA LEU A 270 -3.75 6.70 3.25
C LEU A 270 -4.62 7.93 3.01
N ARG A 271 -4.88 8.77 4.04
CA ARG A 271 -5.64 10.01 3.88
C ARG A 271 -4.96 10.95 2.89
N LEU A 272 -3.65 11.14 3.03
CA LEU A 272 -2.87 11.91 2.07
C LEU A 272 -3.03 11.34 0.65
N ASN A 273 -2.90 10.03 0.51
CA ASN A 273 -3.02 9.35 -0.78
C ASN A 273 -4.41 9.54 -1.42
N LEU A 274 -5.49 9.44 -0.62
CA LEU A 274 -6.86 9.72 -1.08
C LEU A 274 -7.03 11.18 -1.56
N ILE A 275 -6.47 12.14 -0.82
CA ILE A 275 -6.52 13.56 -1.18
C ILE A 275 -5.79 13.79 -2.51
N LEU A 276 -4.57 13.29 -2.62
CA LEU A 276 -3.73 13.46 -3.80
C LEU A 276 -4.34 12.82 -5.06
N ASN A 277 -5.10 11.73 -4.89
CA ASN A 277 -5.79 11.04 -5.99
C ASN A 277 -7.25 11.51 -6.18
N ASN A 278 -7.61 12.68 -5.68
CA ASN A 278 -8.94 13.29 -5.86
C ASN A 278 -10.11 12.43 -5.35
N LEU A 279 -9.91 11.74 -4.23
CA LEU A 279 -10.88 10.88 -3.54
C LEU A 279 -11.24 11.38 -2.12
N PRO A 280 -11.41 12.69 -1.89
CA PRO A 280 -11.63 13.22 -0.54
C PRO A 280 -12.93 12.68 0.09
N SER A 281 -13.96 12.40 -0.69
CA SER A 281 -15.21 11.79 -0.22
C SER A 281 -15.03 10.40 0.43
N SER A 282 -13.93 9.71 0.12
CA SER A 282 -13.61 8.40 0.69
C SER A 282 -12.89 8.50 2.06
N ILE A 283 -12.46 9.68 2.48
CA ILE A 283 -11.71 9.86 3.73
C ILE A 283 -12.56 9.45 4.95
N GLN A 284 -13.84 9.78 4.96
CA GLN A 284 -14.76 9.38 6.04
C GLN A 284 -14.97 7.86 6.16
N ASN A 285 -14.53 7.09 5.17
CA ASN A 285 -14.55 5.63 5.18
C ASN A 285 -13.18 5.02 5.59
N VAL A 286 -12.24 5.84 6.03
CA VAL A 286 -10.98 5.37 6.60
C VAL A 286 -11.19 5.09 8.08
N VAL A 287 -11.00 3.85 8.50
CA VAL A 287 -11.11 3.44 9.90
C VAL A 287 -9.74 3.03 10.42
N GLN A 288 -9.29 3.67 11.49
CA GLN A 288 -8.09 3.24 12.21
C GLN A 288 -8.47 2.27 13.31
N GLY A 289 -8.04 1.00 13.21
CA GLY A 289 -8.34 -0.01 14.20
C GLY A 289 -8.09 -1.43 13.72
N ASN A 290 -8.27 -2.40 14.62
CA ASN A 290 -8.03 -3.81 14.32
C ASN A 290 -9.21 -4.46 13.62
N THR A 291 -9.10 -4.69 12.32
CA THR A 291 -10.11 -5.28 11.44
C THR A 291 -10.63 -6.64 11.93
N LEU A 292 -9.74 -7.47 12.44
CA LEU A 292 -10.12 -8.83 12.86
C LEU A 292 -10.89 -8.82 14.18
N LEU A 293 -10.56 -7.90 15.08
CA LEU A 293 -11.22 -7.76 16.37
C LEU A 293 -12.50 -6.93 16.24
N ASN A 294 -12.40 -5.74 15.64
CA ASN A 294 -13.46 -4.76 15.52
C ASN A 294 -13.60 -4.30 14.06
N PRO A 295 -14.26 -5.05 13.18
CA PRO A 295 -14.51 -4.58 11.81
C PRO A 295 -15.36 -3.30 11.85
N GLY A 296 -14.79 -2.21 11.28
CA GLY A 296 -15.39 -0.88 11.34
C GLY A 296 -16.54 -0.66 10.35
N HIS A 297 -16.54 -1.42 9.25
CA HIS A 297 -17.58 -1.29 8.21
C HIS A 297 -18.70 -2.29 8.45
N LYS A 298 -19.80 -1.78 9.00
CA LYS A 298 -21.02 -2.55 9.33
C LYS A 298 -22.26 -1.87 8.78
N ASN A 299 -23.28 -2.67 8.52
CA ASN A 299 -24.63 -2.20 8.28
C ASN A 299 -25.30 -1.75 9.58
N SER A 300 -26.42 -1.08 9.49
CA SER A 300 -27.21 -0.61 10.65
C SER A 300 -27.67 -1.73 11.59
N ASP A 301 -27.80 -2.95 11.08
CA ASP A 301 -28.13 -4.15 11.85
C ASP A 301 -26.92 -4.83 12.53
N GLY A 302 -25.72 -4.24 12.40
CA GLY A 302 -24.47 -4.76 12.96
C GLY A 302 -23.78 -5.85 12.12
N THR A 303 -24.37 -6.28 11.00
CA THR A 303 -23.73 -7.23 10.07
C THR A 303 -22.59 -6.57 9.31
N LEU A 304 -21.65 -7.37 8.79
CA LEU A 304 -20.58 -6.86 7.97
C LEU A 304 -21.12 -6.22 6.69
N LYS A 305 -20.67 -5.02 6.38
CA LYS A 305 -20.88 -4.39 5.07
C LYS A 305 -20.22 -5.26 4.00
N LYS A 306 -20.88 -5.37 2.84
CA LYS A 306 -20.37 -6.13 1.70
C LYS A 306 -19.98 -5.20 0.57
N PHE A 307 -18.94 -5.58 -0.18
CA PHE A 307 -18.29 -4.74 -1.17
C PHE A 307 -18.26 -5.40 -2.55
N ASP A 308 -18.19 -4.58 -3.59
CA ASP A 308 -18.08 -5.02 -4.97
C ASP A 308 -16.69 -5.55 -5.26
N PHE A 309 -15.65 -4.79 -4.86
CA PHE A 309 -14.26 -5.23 -4.96
C PHE A 309 -13.57 -5.18 -3.60
N ILE A 310 -12.80 -6.22 -3.30
CA ILE A 310 -11.92 -6.26 -2.13
C ILE A 310 -10.51 -6.60 -2.57
N VAL A 311 -9.56 -5.79 -2.15
CA VAL A 311 -8.13 -6.05 -2.32
C VAL A 311 -7.47 -6.14 -0.95
N SER A 312 -6.40 -6.92 -0.83
CA SER A 312 -5.66 -6.97 0.44
C SER A 312 -4.24 -7.49 0.23
N ASN A 313 -3.29 -6.87 0.90
CA ASN A 313 -1.96 -7.40 1.15
C ASN A 313 -1.75 -7.46 2.67
N PRO A 314 -2.30 -8.49 3.34
CA PRO A 314 -2.24 -8.58 4.79
C PRO A 314 -0.86 -9.02 5.28
N PRO A 315 -0.50 -8.74 6.55
CA PRO A 315 0.69 -9.31 7.15
C PRO A 315 0.61 -10.85 7.14
N PHE A 316 1.70 -11.52 6.72
CA PHE A 316 1.67 -12.98 6.58
C PHE A 316 1.77 -13.70 7.94
N LYS A 317 2.64 -13.18 8.81
CA LYS A 317 2.85 -13.71 10.15
C LYS A 317 2.86 -12.57 11.16
N LEU A 318 1.97 -12.65 12.11
CA LEU A 318 1.90 -11.74 13.25
C LEU A 318 1.29 -12.51 14.41
N ASP A 319 1.92 -12.49 15.57
CA ASP A 319 1.37 -13.15 16.75
C ASP A 319 0.31 -12.26 17.42
N PHE A 320 -0.86 -12.84 17.70
CA PHE A 320 -2.01 -12.16 18.30
C PHE A 320 -2.68 -13.02 19.40
N PRO A 321 -1.91 -13.57 20.34
CA PRO A 321 -2.45 -14.48 21.37
C PRO A 321 -3.52 -13.82 22.22
N ASP A 322 -3.37 -12.53 22.54
CA ASP A 322 -4.27 -11.79 23.45
C ASP A 322 -5.69 -11.65 22.91
N ILE A 323 -5.86 -11.54 21.60
CA ILE A 323 -7.17 -11.39 20.95
C ILE A 323 -7.66 -12.67 20.25
N ARG A 324 -6.81 -13.68 20.17
CA ARG A 324 -7.08 -14.92 19.41
C ARG A 324 -8.40 -15.59 19.78
N ASP A 325 -8.66 -15.75 21.08
CA ASP A 325 -9.87 -16.44 21.57
C ASP A 325 -11.13 -15.57 21.39
N THR A 326 -10.98 -14.25 21.41
CA THR A 326 -12.07 -13.33 21.10
C THR A 326 -12.46 -13.42 19.63
N ILE A 327 -11.48 -13.42 18.72
CA ILE A 327 -11.69 -13.57 17.28
C ILE A 327 -12.33 -14.95 16.99
N ALA A 328 -11.88 -16.01 17.62
CA ALA A 328 -12.36 -17.37 17.41
C ALA A 328 -13.84 -17.59 17.79
N LYS A 329 -14.44 -16.70 18.60
CA LYS A 329 -15.89 -16.74 18.91
C LYS A 329 -16.76 -16.43 17.69
N ASP A 330 -16.25 -15.65 16.73
CA ASP A 330 -16.94 -15.37 15.47
C ASP A 330 -16.72 -16.52 14.47
N SER A 331 -17.33 -17.65 14.75
CA SER A 331 -17.20 -18.87 13.94
C SER A 331 -17.86 -18.77 12.55
N VAL A 332 -18.72 -17.78 12.34
CA VAL A 332 -19.32 -17.49 11.04
C VAL A 332 -18.27 -16.83 10.12
N ARG A 333 -17.59 -15.82 10.63
CA ARG A 333 -16.55 -15.13 9.90
C ARG A 333 -15.29 -15.99 9.75
N PHE A 334 -14.89 -16.73 10.80
CA PHE A 334 -13.70 -17.57 10.82
C PHE A 334 -14.04 -19.06 10.76
N TRP A 335 -14.84 -19.44 9.78
CA TRP A 335 -15.38 -20.80 9.58
C TRP A 335 -14.33 -21.91 9.40
N ALA A 336 -13.14 -21.59 8.89
CA ALA A 336 -12.03 -22.56 8.80
C ALA A 336 -11.25 -22.69 10.12
N GLY A 337 -11.45 -21.75 11.03
CA GLY A 337 -10.76 -21.61 12.32
C GLY A 337 -9.76 -20.46 12.33
N VAL A 338 -9.17 -20.23 13.50
CA VAL A 338 -8.17 -19.20 13.79
C VAL A 338 -6.85 -19.89 14.17
N PRO A 339 -5.69 -19.44 13.68
CA PRO A 339 -4.39 -20.01 14.03
C PRO A 339 -4.18 -20.14 15.53
N ASN A 340 -3.55 -21.24 15.96
CA ASN A 340 -3.26 -21.47 17.36
C ASN A 340 -2.11 -20.58 17.83
N SER A 341 -2.20 -20.13 19.09
CA SER A 341 -1.11 -19.39 19.73
C SER A 341 0.13 -20.27 19.89
N PRO A 342 1.34 -19.74 19.64
CA PRO A 342 2.57 -20.47 19.87
C PRO A 342 2.78 -20.73 21.38
N LYS A 343 3.48 -21.80 21.73
CA LYS A 343 3.83 -22.07 23.14
C LYS A 343 4.69 -20.97 23.76
N LYS A 344 5.49 -20.28 22.96
CA LYS A 344 6.32 -19.13 23.33
C LYS A 344 6.24 -18.09 22.22
N VAL A 345 5.83 -16.88 22.57
CA VAL A 345 5.80 -15.73 21.65
C VAL A 345 7.23 -15.25 21.42
N ASN A 346 7.61 -15.07 20.16
CA ASN A 346 8.88 -14.47 19.77
C ASN A 346 8.60 -13.33 18.78
N PRO A 347 8.72 -12.04 19.20
CA PRO A 347 8.44 -10.91 18.33
C PRO A 347 9.30 -10.83 17.07
N GLU A 348 10.52 -11.40 17.10
CA GLU A 348 11.43 -11.43 15.95
C GLU A 348 11.07 -12.55 14.95
N LYS A 349 10.37 -13.59 15.42
CA LYS A 349 9.99 -14.75 14.62
C LYS A 349 8.52 -15.12 14.87
N PRO A 350 7.56 -14.27 14.45
CA PRO A 350 6.15 -14.53 14.65
C PRO A 350 5.73 -15.84 13.95
N ALA A 351 4.88 -16.62 14.62
CA ALA A 351 4.48 -17.95 14.17
C ALA A 351 3.03 -18.02 13.65
N MET A 352 2.13 -17.14 14.13
CA MET A 352 0.72 -17.18 13.76
C MET A 352 0.50 -16.64 12.36
N LYS A 353 -0.11 -17.46 11.50
CA LYS A 353 -0.41 -17.12 10.09
C LYS A 353 -1.68 -16.25 10.01
N ILE A 354 -1.56 -14.99 10.37
CA ILE A 354 -2.69 -14.06 10.49
C ILE A 354 -3.44 -13.82 9.17
N PHE A 355 -2.76 -13.91 8.02
CA PHE A 355 -3.37 -13.77 6.70
C PHE A 355 -4.54 -14.73 6.47
N LEU A 356 -4.55 -15.90 7.13
CA LEU A 356 -5.66 -16.86 7.05
C LEU A 356 -6.97 -16.29 7.62
N CYS A 357 -6.89 -15.38 8.60
CA CYS A 357 -8.05 -14.67 9.11
C CYS A 357 -8.51 -13.59 8.11
N PHE A 358 -7.57 -12.91 7.46
CA PHE A 358 -7.90 -11.90 6.43
C PHE A 358 -8.58 -12.52 5.21
N ILE A 359 -8.12 -13.68 4.72
CA ILE A 359 -8.81 -14.40 3.62
C ILE A 359 -10.26 -14.68 3.99
N GLN A 360 -10.51 -15.20 5.19
CA GLN A 360 -11.85 -15.54 5.64
C GLN A 360 -12.73 -14.28 5.82
N HIS A 361 -12.18 -13.21 6.41
CA HIS A 361 -12.86 -11.93 6.53
C HIS A 361 -13.23 -11.35 5.16
N MET A 362 -12.30 -11.38 4.22
CA MET A 362 -12.49 -10.89 2.86
C MET A 362 -13.63 -11.65 2.15
N ILE A 363 -13.63 -12.99 2.19
CA ILE A 363 -14.68 -13.81 1.57
C ILE A 363 -16.07 -13.47 2.15
N ASN A 364 -16.14 -13.23 3.47
CA ASN A 364 -17.40 -12.85 4.13
C ASN A 364 -17.85 -11.42 3.81
N SER A 365 -16.93 -10.54 3.43
CA SER A 365 -17.19 -9.14 3.09
C SER A 365 -17.44 -8.89 1.60
N LEU A 366 -17.32 -9.90 0.73
CA LEU A 366 -17.70 -9.79 -0.69
C LEU A 366 -19.22 -9.87 -0.87
N LYS A 367 -19.77 -9.03 -1.75
CA LYS A 367 -21.20 -9.08 -2.17
C LYS A 367 -21.49 -10.44 -2.81
N ASP A 368 -22.58 -11.06 -2.39
CA ASP A 368 -22.99 -12.35 -2.92
C ASP A 368 -23.44 -12.21 -4.39
N GLY A 369 -23.01 -13.12 -5.25
CA GLY A 369 -23.37 -13.16 -6.65
C GLY A 369 -22.65 -12.18 -7.60
N ILE A 370 -21.89 -11.20 -7.07
CA ILE A 370 -21.19 -10.19 -7.90
C ILE A 370 -19.81 -9.79 -7.37
N GLY A 371 -19.55 -9.94 -6.07
CA GLY A 371 -18.32 -9.43 -5.44
C GLY A 371 -17.09 -10.20 -5.88
N ARG A 372 -16.03 -9.47 -6.25
CA ARG A 372 -14.72 -10.01 -6.60
C ARG A 372 -13.63 -9.53 -5.66
N GLY A 373 -12.59 -10.34 -5.49
CA GLY A 373 -11.48 -9.99 -4.62
C GLY A 373 -10.15 -10.50 -5.09
N ALA A 374 -9.08 -9.80 -4.72
CA ALA A 374 -7.71 -10.25 -4.92
C ALA A 374 -6.91 -10.09 -3.64
N ILE A 375 -6.17 -11.11 -3.27
CA ILE A 375 -5.37 -11.11 -2.04
C ILE A 375 -3.98 -11.69 -2.27
N VAL A 376 -2.99 -10.99 -1.71
CA VAL A 376 -1.60 -11.46 -1.69
C VAL A 376 -1.44 -12.48 -0.58
N VAL A 377 -0.86 -13.63 -0.90
CA VAL A 377 -0.64 -14.74 0.02
C VAL A 377 0.77 -15.32 -0.14
N PRO A 378 1.38 -15.92 0.89
CA PRO A 378 2.60 -16.69 0.70
C PRO A 378 2.37 -17.84 -0.27
N THR A 379 3.29 -18.07 -1.23
CA THR A 379 3.16 -19.18 -2.21
C THR A 379 3.01 -20.55 -1.54
N GLY A 380 3.60 -20.73 -0.35
CA GLY A 380 3.40 -21.96 0.43
C GLY A 380 1.93 -22.20 0.84
N PHE A 381 1.05 -21.21 0.81
CA PHE A 381 -0.38 -21.38 1.07
C PHE A 381 -1.08 -22.14 -0.05
N ILE A 382 -0.80 -21.79 -1.31
CA ILE A 382 -1.53 -22.35 -2.47
C ILE A 382 -1.22 -23.83 -2.73
N THR A 383 -0.18 -24.38 -2.08
CA THR A 383 0.22 -25.79 -2.17
C THR A 383 0.06 -26.55 -0.86
N ASN A 384 -0.44 -25.88 0.21
CA ASN A 384 -0.45 -26.44 1.56
C ASN A 384 -1.57 -27.48 1.76
N LYS A 385 -1.20 -28.59 2.38
CA LYS A 385 -2.12 -29.71 2.67
C LYS A 385 -2.57 -29.77 4.14
N GLN A 386 -2.28 -28.73 4.96
CA GLN A 386 -2.51 -28.76 6.41
C GLN A 386 -3.71 -27.92 6.87
N SER A 387 -4.41 -28.43 7.86
CA SER A 387 -5.40 -27.82 8.78
C SER A 387 -6.26 -26.66 8.22
N ILE A 388 -6.05 -25.40 8.64
CA ILE A 388 -6.86 -24.23 8.28
C ILE A 388 -6.69 -23.89 6.79
N GLU A 389 -5.46 -23.92 6.28
CA GLU A 389 -5.14 -23.64 4.87
C GLU A 389 -5.91 -24.58 3.94
N LYS A 390 -5.89 -25.90 4.24
CA LYS A 390 -6.63 -26.89 3.46
C LYS A 390 -8.14 -26.65 3.48
N LYS A 391 -8.71 -26.25 4.63
CA LYS A 391 -10.13 -25.95 4.72
C LYS A 391 -10.51 -24.75 3.86
N ILE A 392 -9.65 -23.71 3.83
CA ILE A 392 -9.88 -22.52 2.99
C ILE A 392 -9.79 -22.90 1.52
N LEU A 393 -8.69 -23.55 1.09
CA LEU A 393 -8.50 -24.01 -0.29
C LEU A 393 -9.66 -24.89 -0.75
N LYS A 394 -10.05 -25.87 0.09
CA LYS A 394 -11.17 -26.76 -0.21
C LYS A 394 -12.46 -25.95 -0.44
N LYS A 395 -12.80 -25.01 0.43
CA LYS A 395 -14.03 -24.22 0.30
C LYS A 395 -14.03 -23.37 -0.97
N ILE A 396 -12.96 -22.63 -1.27
CA ILE A 396 -12.91 -21.74 -2.42
C ILE A 396 -12.94 -22.49 -3.75
N VAL A 397 -12.44 -23.73 -3.79
CA VAL A 397 -12.48 -24.61 -4.96
C VAL A 397 -13.84 -25.30 -5.07
N ASP A 398 -14.33 -25.92 -4.00
CA ASP A 398 -15.61 -26.66 -4.00
C ASP A 398 -16.81 -25.76 -4.31
N GLU A 399 -16.77 -24.50 -3.81
CA GLU A 399 -17.80 -23.49 -4.06
C GLU A 399 -17.57 -22.67 -5.33
N LYS A 400 -16.53 -22.98 -6.12
CA LYS A 400 -16.15 -22.27 -7.36
C LYS A 400 -15.95 -20.74 -7.13
N ILE A 401 -15.37 -20.38 -5.99
CA ILE A 401 -15.08 -18.98 -5.65
C ILE A 401 -13.74 -18.52 -6.24
N VAL A 402 -12.71 -19.37 -6.24
CA VAL A 402 -11.42 -19.07 -6.86
C VAL A 402 -11.53 -19.18 -8.37
N TYR A 403 -11.06 -18.17 -9.11
CA TYR A 403 -11.03 -18.20 -10.57
C TYR A 403 -9.65 -17.97 -11.17
N GLY A 404 -8.67 -17.60 -10.36
CA GLY A 404 -7.28 -17.45 -10.80
C GLY A 404 -6.27 -17.40 -9.67
N CYS A 405 -5.03 -17.75 -9.98
CA CYS A 405 -3.89 -17.63 -9.10
C CYS A 405 -2.63 -17.31 -9.90
N ILE A 406 -1.83 -16.33 -9.45
CA ILE A 406 -0.58 -15.92 -10.09
C ILE A 406 0.55 -16.04 -9.09
N SER A 407 1.53 -16.89 -9.34
CA SER A 407 2.79 -16.91 -8.60
C SER A 407 3.70 -15.79 -9.10
N MET A 408 4.15 -14.92 -8.18
CA MET A 408 4.92 -13.74 -8.52
C MET A 408 6.44 -14.00 -8.42
N PRO A 409 7.29 -13.19 -9.06
CA PRO A 409 8.73 -13.29 -8.92
C PRO A 409 9.19 -13.16 -7.47
N SER A 410 10.34 -13.78 -7.15
CA SER A 410 11.00 -13.55 -5.86
C SER A 410 11.45 -12.10 -5.72
N ASN A 411 11.56 -11.64 -4.47
CA ASN A 411 12.06 -10.29 -4.12
C ASN A 411 11.26 -9.12 -4.73
N VAL A 412 10.05 -9.37 -5.25
CA VAL A 412 9.17 -8.30 -5.75
C VAL A 412 8.66 -7.43 -4.60
N PHE A 413 8.51 -7.98 -3.39
CA PHE A 413 8.21 -7.24 -2.16
C PHE A 413 9.48 -6.86 -1.39
N ALA A 414 9.54 -5.61 -0.96
CA ALA A 414 10.73 -5.06 -0.31
C ALA A 414 11.09 -5.69 1.04
N SER A 415 10.13 -6.28 1.72
CA SER A 415 10.22 -6.67 3.13
C SER A 415 10.26 -8.16 3.39
N THR A 416 10.07 -8.99 2.38
CA THR A 416 9.98 -10.43 2.59
C THR A 416 10.78 -11.20 1.55
N ASN A 417 11.59 -12.15 2.04
CA ASN A 417 12.21 -13.18 1.21
C ASN A 417 11.22 -14.32 0.90
N THR A 418 9.95 -14.17 1.28
CA THR A 418 8.91 -15.16 1.04
C THR A 418 8.35 -14.96 -0.36
N ASN A 419 8.37 -16.01 -1.18
CA ASN A 419 7.68 -16.01 -2.48
C ASN A 419 6.18 -15.84 -2.25
N VAL A 420 5.56 -15.00 -3.06
CA VAL A 420 4.15 -14.65 -2.93
C VAL A 420 3.36 -15.04 -4.16
N SER A 421 2.07 -15.25 -3.96
CA SER A 421 1.10 -15.46 -5.02
C SER A 421 -0.09 -14.53 -4.81
N VAL A 422 -0.75 -14.15 -5.89
CA VAL A 422 -2.01 -13.40 -5.84
C VAL A 422 -3.14 -14.35 -6.15
N LEU A 423 -4.10 -14.42 -5.23
CA LEU A 423 -5.29 -15.25 -5.36
C LEU A 423 -6.48 -14.39 -5.77
N PHE A 424 -7.20 -14.79 -6.81
CA PHE A 424 -8.37 -14.09 -7.34
C PHE A 424 -9.65 -14.86 -7.01
N LEU A 425 -10.63 -14.15 -6.43
CA LEU A 425 -11.89 -14.68 -5.92
C LEU A 425 -13.08 -13.99 -6.59
N ASP A 426 -14.11 -14.76 -6.97
CA ASP A 426 -15.34 -14.25 -7.56
C ASP A 426 -16.56 -14.99 -6.97
N LYS A 427 -17.41 -14.26 -6.26
CA LYS A 427 -18.64 -14.81 -5.69
C LYS A 427 -19.80 -14.94 -6.69
N SER A 428 -19.61 -14.51 -7.94
CA SER A 428 -20.58 -14.79 -9.01
C SER A 428 -20.65 -16.28 -9.37
N LYS A 429 -19.54 -17.02 -9.09
CA LYS A 429 -19.40 -18.47 -9.34
C LYS A 429 -19.67 -18.87 -10.80
N LYS A 430 -19.38 -17.97 -11.74
CA LYS A 430 -19.65 -18.16 -13.18
C LYS A 430 -18.51 -18.86 -13.92
N HIS A 431 -17.36 -19.00 -13.29
CA HIS A 431 -16.18 -19.60 -13.90
C HIS A 431 -16.27 -21.12 -13.90
N GLU A 432 -16.05 -21.74 -15.05
CA GLU A 432 -15.99 -23.21 -15.20
C GLU A 432 -14.55 -23.74 -15.04
N LYS A 433 -13.56 -22.88 -15.25
CA LYS A 433 -12.14 -23.19 -15.14
C LYS A 433 -11.42 -22.11 -14.33
N VAL A 434 -10.24 -22.46 -13.85
CA VAL A 434 -9.34 -21.58 -13.08
C VAL A 434 -8.07 -21.37 -13.89
N ILE A 435 -7.66 -20.11 -14.08
CA ILE A 435 -6.37 -19.75 -14.68
C ILE A 435 -5.28 -19.71 -13.64
N LEU A 436 -4.21 -20.45 -13.87
CA LEU A 436 -3.04 -20.52 -13.00
C LEU A 436 -1.82 -20.02 -13.78
N ILE A 437 -1.12 -19.00 -13.28
CA ILE A 437 0.05 -18.40 -13.94
C ILE A 437 1.27 -18.54 -13.04
N ASP A 438 2.38 -18.95 -13.62
CA ASP A 438 3.70 -18.89 -12.99
C ASP A 438 4.54 -17.76 -13.60
N ALA A 439 4.48 -16.61 -12.99
CA ALA A 439 5.28 -15.44 -13.35
C ALA A 439 6.62 -15.37 -12.60
N SER A 440 7.02 -16.44 -11.92
CA SER A 440 8.20 -16.46 -11.04
C SER A 440 9.53 -16.15 -11.75
N GLN A 441 9.58 -16.36 -13.06
CA GLN A 441 10.75 -16.11 -13.91
C GLN A 441 10.76 -14.72 -14.56
N LEU A 442 9.71 -13.92 -14.38
CA LEU A 442 9.62 -12.57 -14.92
C LEU A 442 10.32 -11.55 -14.01
N GLY A 443 10.57 -10.37 -14.58
CA GLY A 443 11.10 -9.22 -13.89
C GLY A 443 12.61 -9.06 -13.98
N GLU A 444 13.04 -7.82 -13.84
CA GLU A 444 14.45 -7.43 -13.83
C GLU A 444 14.94 -7.35 -12.39
N GLU A 445 15.99 -8.09 -12.09
CA GLU A 445 16.64 -8.02 -10.78
C GLU A 445 17.55 -6.79 -10.68
N TYR A 446 17.45 -6.06 -9.58
CA TYR A 446 18.32 -4.92 -9.28
C TYR A 446 18.69 -4.88 -7.79
N LYS A 447 19.73 -4.13 -7.46
CA LYS A 447 20.14 -3.91 -6.07
C LYS A 447 19.57 -2.59 -5.55
N ASP A 448 18.90 -2.66 -4.40
CA ASP A 448 18.49 -1.48 -3.61
C ASP A 448 19.26 -1.52 -2.27
N GLY A 449 20.38 -0.81 -2.22
CA GLY A 449 21.35 -0.94 -1.14
C GLY A 449 21.94 -2.35 -1.09
N ASN A 450 21.79 -3.03 0.04
CA ASN A 450 22.26 -4.42 0.24
C ASN A 450 21.21 -5.48 -0.13
N ASN A 451 20.02 -5.07 -0.55
CA ASN A 451 18.93 -5.99 -0.83
C ASN A 451 18.77 -6.24 -2.33
N GLN A 452 18.59 -7.51 -2.71
CA GLN A 452 18.17 -7.90 -4.06
C GLN A 452 16.68 -7.59 -4.21
N ARG A 453 16.28 -6.98 -5.35
CA ARG A 453 14.91 -6.61 -5.69
C ARG A 453 14.58 -7.07 -7.10
N THR A 454 13.30 -7.28 -7.36
CA THR A 454 12.78 -7.59 -8.68
C THR A 454 11.69 -6.59 -9.06
N ARG A 455 11.77 -6.02 -10.24
CA ARG A 455 10.78 -5.09 -10.79
C ARG A 455 10.22 -5.66 -12.09
N LEU A 456 8.91 -5.82 -12.15
CA LEU A 456 8.22 -6.15 -13.40
C LEU A 456 8.20 -4.95 -14.34
N ARG A 457 8.53 -5.18 -15.60
CA ARG A 457 8.39 -4.20 -16.67
C ARG A 457 6.93 -4.11 -17.14
N GLN A 458 6.60 -3.05 -17.87
CA GLN A 458 5.23 -2.85 -18.34
C GLN A 458 4.77 -3.95 -19.31
N ASP A 459 5.65 -4.39 -20.20
CA ASP A 459 5.38 -5.51 -21.14
C ASP A 459 5.10 -6.84 -20.42
N GLU A 460 5.78 -7.10 -19.31
CA GLU A 460 5.55 -8.27 -18.47
C GLU A 460 4.22 -8.20 -17.69
N ILE A 461 3.87 -7.00 -17.20
CA ILE A 461 2.55 -6.74 -16.59
C ILE A 461 1.45 -7.00 -17.62
N ASP A 462 1.61 -6.48 -18.85
CA ASP A 462 0.64 -6.66 -19.92
C ASP A 462 0.56 -8.13 -20.38
N LEU A 463 1.67 -8.86 -20.41
CA LEU A 463 1.70 -10.30 -20.66
C LEU A 463 0.85 -11.05 -19.62
N ILE A 464 1.10 -10.85 -18.35
CA ILE A 464 0.34 -11.48 -17.26
C ILE A 464 -1.16 -11.18 -17.39
N VAL A 465 -1.51 -9.90 -17.56
CA VAL A 465 -2.91 -9.46 -17.63
C VAL A 465 -3.60 -10.05 -18.87
N ASN A 466 -2.98 -9.99 -20.04
CA ASN A 466 -3.56 -10.51 -21.29
C ASN A 466 -3.76 -12.02 -21.25
N THR A 467 -2.76 -12.77 -20.75
CA THR A 467 -2.86 -14.23 -20.60
C THR A 467 -4.00 -14.62 -19.64
N PHE A 468 -4.10 -13.89 -18.52
CA PHE A 468 -5.16 -14.13 -17.53
C PHE A 468 -6.56 -13.85 -18.11
N VAL A 469 -6.77 -12.67 -18.71
CA VAL A 469 -8.08 -12.27 -19.27
C VAL A 469 -8.53 -13.20 -20.39
N LYS A 470 -7.61 -13.59 -21.27
CA LYS A 470 -7.92 -14.52 -22.37
C LYS A 470 -8.06 -15.97 -21.90
N SER A 471 -7.69 -16.28 -20.67
CA SER A 471 -7.55 -17.66 -20.16
C SER A 471 -6.73 -18.51 -21.15
N GLU A 472 -5.54 -18.02 -21.50
CA GLU A 472 -4.67 -18.63 -22.50
C GLU A 472 -3.72 -19.64 -21.84
N GLU A 473 -3.61 -20.84 -22.41
CA GLU A 473 -2.62 -21.83 -21.99
C GLU A 473 -1.30 -21.55 -22.71
N VAL A 474 -0.25 -21.29 -21.93
CA VAL A 474 1.10 -21.03 -22.43
C VAL A 474 2.06 -21.97 -21.71
N ASP A 475 2.84 -22.70 -22.48
CA ASP A 475 3.79 -23.68 -21.99
C ASP A 475 4.73 -23.08 -20.93
N GLU A 476 4.91 -23.79 -19.82
CA GLU A 476 5.72 -23.40 -18.65
C GLU A 476 5.36 -22.05 -18.01
N PHE A 477 4.26 -21.41 -18.45
CA PHE A 477 3.83 -20.10 -17.91
C PHE A 477 2.40 -20.11 -17.37
N SER A 478 1.43 -20.70 -18.09
CA SER A 478 0.04 -20.70 -17.65
C SER A 478 -0.69 -22.01 -17.95
N ALA A 479 -1.58 -22.40 -17.04
CA ALA A 479 -2.46 -23.55 -17.20
C ALA A 479 -3.92 -23.15 -16.91
N VAL A 480 -4.87 -23.69 -17.68
CA VAL A 480 -6.30 -23.45 -17.53
C VAL A 480 -6.99 -24.76 -17.12
N VAL A 481 -7.28 -24.88 -15.85
CA VAL A 481 -7.67 -26.15 -15.22
C VAL A 481 -9.10 -26.14 -14.72
N THR A 482 -9.76 -27.28 -14.72
CA THR A 482 -11.09 -27.46 -14.13
C THR A 482 -10.99 -27.60 -12.61
N TYR A 483 -12.09 -27.33 -11.91
CA TYR A 483 -12.16 -27.53 -10.46
C TYR A 483 -11.95 -29.01 -10.07
N ASP A 484 -12.33 -29.96 -10.94
CA ASP A 484 -12.15 -31.38 -10.65
C ASP A 484 -10.69 -31.83 -10.80
N GLU A 485 -9.94 -31.26 -11.74
CA GLU A 485 -8.48 -31.44 -11.81
C GLU A 485 -7.77 -30.88 -10.58
N ILE A 486 -8.20 -29.70 -10.09
CA ILE A 486 -7.65 -29.12 -8.85
C ILE A 486 -7.93 -30.04 -7.65
N LYS A 487 -9.14 -30.58 -7.53
CA LYS A 487 -9.49 -31.56 -6.47
C LYS A 487 -8.65 -32.82 -6.57
N ALA A 488 -8.48 -33.37 -7.79
CA ALA A 488 -7.69 -34.57 -8.03
C ALA A 488 -6.21 -34.38 -7.63
N LYS A 489 -5.66 -33.17 -7.84
CA LYS A 489 -4.30 -32.81 -7.43
C LYS A 489 -4.21 -32.28 -5.98
N GLY A 490 -5.24 -32.52 -5.14
CA GLY A 490 -5.23 -32.22 -3.71
C GLY A 490 -5.39 -30.73 -3.36
N TYR A 491 -6.12 -30.00 -4.20
CA TYR A 491 -6.45 -28.57 -4.05
C TYR A 491 -5.27 -27.62 -4.24
N THR A 492 -4.19 -28.03 -4.92
CA THR A 492 -3.09 -27.13 -5.24
C THR A 492 -3.48 -26.12 -6.31
N LEU A 493 -3.04 -24.86 -6.17
CA LEU A 493 -3.24 -23.78 -7.13
C LEU A 493 -1.91 -23.29 -7.76
N GLY A 494 -0.83 -24.05 -7.60
CA GLY A 494 0.45 -23.76 -8.23
C GLY A 494 0.47 -24.24 -9.69
N ALA A 495 0.67 -23.33 -10.65
CA ALA A 495 0.64 -23.60 -12.08
C ALA A 495 1.60 -24.73 -12.50
N GLY A 496 2.82 -24.75 -11.95
CA GLY A 496 3.83 -25.76 -12.26
C GLY A 496 3.43 -27.23 -11.96
N GLN A 497 2.33 -27.44 -11.20
CA GLN A 497 1.79 -28.78 -10.99
C GLN A 497 0.93 -29.28 -12.17
N TYR A 498 0.64 -28.40 -13.12
CA TYR A 498 -0.25 -28.66 -14.27
C TYR A 498 0.47 -28.57 -15.61
N PHE A 499 1.73 -28.18 -15.62
CA PHE A 499 2.55 -28.22 -16.84
C PHE A 499 2.90 -29.66 -17.21
N ASP A 500 3.01 -29.91 -18.50
CA ASP A 500 3.50 -31.19 -19.01
C ASP A 500 4.98 -31.35 -18.64
N ILE A 501 5.33 -32.52 -18.14
CA ILE A 501 6.74 -32.84 -17.87
C ILE A 501 7.40 -33.12 -19.22
N LYS A 502 8.14 -32.15 -19.73
CA LYS A 502 9.04 -32.38 -20.87
C LYS A 502 10.24 -33.18 -20.35
N ILE A 503 10.26 -34.46 -20.70
CA ILE A 503 11.49 -35.26 -20.56
C ILE A 503 12.38 -34.91 -21.74
N GLU A 504 13.31 -34.00 -21.57
CA GLU A 504 14.37 -33.83 -22.54
C GLU A 504 15.19 -35.13 -22.57
N HIS A 505 15.00 -35.90 -23.61
CA HIS A 505 15.93 -36.99 -23.92
C HIS A 505 17.27 -36.36 -24.33
N VAL A 506 18.17 -36.28 -23.40
CA VAL A 506 19.57 -35.94 -23.70
C VAL A 506 20.15 -37.19 -24.39
N ASP A 507 20.26 -37.15 -25.70
CA ASP A 507 20.97 -38.17 -26.48
C ASP A 507 22.48 -38.03 -26.21
N ILE A 508 22.91 -38.59 -25.09
CA ILE A 508 24.34 -38.74 -24.81
C ILE A 508 24.72 -40.21 -25.01
N SER A 509 25.86 -40.42 -25.63
CA SER A 509 26.41 -41.76 -25.73
C SER A 509 26.72 -42.36 -24.35
N GLN A 510 26.72 -43.67 -24.22
CA GLN A 510 27.04 -44.35 -22.97
C GLN A 510 28.46 -43.93 -22.45
N GLU A 511 29.37 -43.63 -23.39
CA GLU A 511 30.72 -43.17 -23.11
C GLU A 511 30.73 -41.76 -22.56
N GLU A 512 29.99 -40.82 -23.14
CA GLU A 512 29.80 -39.44 -22.63
C GLU A 512 29.12 -39.41 -21.28
N PHE A 513 28.09 -40.24 -21.09
CA PHE A 513 27.42 -40.35 -19.77
C PHE A 513 28.39 -40.83 -18.71
N SER A 514 29.16 -41.90 -19.00
CA SER A 514 30.11 -42.47 -18.05
C SER A 514 31.25 -41.50 -17.76
N SER A 515 31.71 -40.74 -18.76
CA SER A 515 32.77 -39.71 -18.59
C SER A 515 32.26 -38.55 -17.72
N THR A 516 31.04 -38.09 -17.97
CA THR A 516 30.39 -36.99 -17.22
C THR A 516 30.16 -37.38 -15.75
N ILE A 517 29.65 -38.58 -15.50
CA ILE A 517 29.49 -39.12 -14.14
C ILE A 517 30.84 -39.23 -13.44
N SER A 518 31.86 -39.74 -14.11
CA SER A 518 33.21 -39.86 -13.55
C SER A 518 33.81 -38.49 -13.19
N SER A 519 33.59 -37.49 -14.02
CA SER A 519 33.96 -36.09 -13.77
C SER A 519 33.26 -35.52 -12.54
N TYR A 520 31.95 -35.69 -12.42
CA TYR A 520 31.19 -35.22 -11.25
C TYR A 520 31.63 -35.94 -9.98
N MET A 521 31.85 -37.24 -10.01
CA MET A 521 32.37 -38.01 -8.88
C MET A 521 33.76 -37.53 -8.44
N SER A 522 34.64 -37.20 -9.40
CA SER A 522 35.95 -36.62 -9.10
C SER A 522 35.83 -35.25 -8.45
N ASN A 523 34.95 -34.39 -8.94
CA ASN A 523 34.70 -33.06 -8.36
C ASN A 523 34.14 -33.16 -6.94
N ILE A 524 33.17 -34.05 -6.70
CA ILE A 524 32.60 -34.29 -5.39
C ILE A 524 33.66 -34.75 -4.40
N ASN A 525 34.50 -35.72 -4.82
CA ASN A 525 35.62 -36.19 -3.99
C ASN A 525 36.65 -35.10 -3.68
N SER A 526 36.92 -34.20 -4.64
CA SER A 526 37.80 -33.06 -4.43
C SER A 526 37.21 -32.06 -3.41
N MET A 527 35.93 -31.72 -3.59
CA MET A 527 35.22 -30.82 -2.65
C MET A 527 35.14 -31.43 -1.25
N GLN A 528 34.96 -32.75 -1.13
CA GLN A 528 34.93 -33.44 0.14
C GLN A 528 36.28 -33.33 0.87
N LYS A 529 37.41 -33.54 0.14
CA LYS A 529 38.76 -33.39 0.70
C LYS A 529 39.02 -31.95 1.15
N GLU A 530 38.59 -30.97 0.39
CA GLU A 530 38.72 -29.55 0.76
C GLU A 530 37.92 -29.22 2.01
N SER A 531 36.68 -29.73 2.10
CA SER A 531 35.81 -29.61 3.29
C SER A 531 36.45 -30.23 4.53
N ASP A 532 37.06 -31.41 4.39
CA ASP A 532 37.72 -32.10 5.49
C ASP A 532 38.94 -31.30 5.99
N LEU A 533 39.76 -30.75 5.06
CA LEU A 533 40.91 -29.90 5.39
C LEU A 533 40.48 -28.61 6.12
N LEU A 534 39.44 -27.94 5.61
CA LEU A 534 38.89 -26.73 6.25
C LEU A 534 38.33 -27.04 7.65
N THR A 535 37.72 -28.20 7.81
CA THR A 535 37.22 -28.67 9.12
C THR A 535 38.38 -28.92 10.10
N GLU A 536 39.46 -29.51 9.64
CA GLU A 536 40.68 -29.68 10.46
C GLU A 536 41.32 -28.35 10.86
N GLU A 537 41.40 -27.38 9.91
CA GLU A 537 41.93 -26.05 10.21
C GLU A 537 41.05 -25.31 11.22
N MET A 538 39.73 -25.38 11.04
CA MET A 538 38.76 -24.78 11.97
C MET A 538 38.91 -25.38 13.39
N ASN A 539 39.04 -26.70 13.49
CA ASN A 539 39.26 -27.37 14.79
C ASN A 539 40.59 -26.96 15.45
N LYS A 540 41.65 -26.79 14.67
CA LYS A 540 42.95 -26.30 15.16
C LYS A 540 42.88 -24.85 15.67
N LEU A 541 42.05 -24.01 15.02
CA LEU A 541 41.80 -22.63 15.46
C LEU A 541 40.96 -22.58 16.73
N ILE A 542 39.93 -23.39 16.83
CA ILE A 542 39.06 -23.48 18.03
C ILE A 542 39.92 -23.93 19.24
N THR A 543 40.77 -24.95 19.08
CA THR A 543 41.64 -25.42 20.15
C THR A 543 42.68 -24.36 20.59
N LYS A 544 43.03 -23.39 19.74
CA LYS A 544 43.87 -22.26 20.09
C LYS A 544 43.17 -21.13 20.83
N ILE A 545 41.84 -21.08 20.74
CA ILE A 545 41.02 -20.06 21.41
C ILE A 545 40.61 -20.53 22.81
N GLU A 546 40.58 -21.84 23.06
CA GLU A 546 40.26 -22.43 24.38
C GLU A 546 41.50 -22.51 25.33
N LEU A 547 42.65 -22.02 24.93
CA LEU A 547 43.87 -21.83 25.73
C LEU A 547 44.13 -20.34 25.97
#